data_eb1e37d9364ade959ba2685dfcfdd867
#
_entry.id   eb1e37d9364ade959ba2685dfcfdd867
#
_cell.length_a   1.000
_cell.length_b   1.000
_cell.length_c   1.000
_cell.angle_alpha   90.00
_cell.angle_beta   90.00
_cell.angle_gamma   90.00
#
_symmetry.space_group_name_H-M   'P 1'
#
loop_
_entity.id
_entity.type
_entity.pdbx_description
1 polymer ?
#
loop_
_entity_poly.entity_id
_entity_poly.type
_entity_poly.pdbx_seq_one_letter_code
_entity_poly.pdbx_strand_id
1 'polypeptide(L)'
;MMPGPFAQTPEPPYYAVVFSAQRNEGNQGYEAMAKAMTELALKQPGCLGAESARGADGFGVTVAYFADEDAIAAWKQNTAHLHAQHLGKTRWYAHYELRIAKVERAYSGPEGRLP
;
A
#
# COMPACT_ATOMS: atom_id res chain seq x y z
N MET A 1 8.80 -9.12 19.90
CA MET A 1 7.36 -9.28 19.77
C MET A 1 6.90 -8.85 18.38
N MET A 2 6.03 -9.64 17.81
CA MET A 2 5.47 -9.29 16.51
C MET A 2 4.49 -8.15 16.66
N PRO A 3 4.59 -7.13 15.80
CA PRO A 3 3.63 -6.02 15.87
C PRO A 3 2.24 -6.37 15.35
N GLY A 4 2.07 -7.56 14.79
CA GLY A 4 0.81 -7.91 14.16
C GLY A 4 0.66 -7.22 12.82
N PRO A 5 -0.58 -6.98 12.39
CA PRO A 5 -0.80 -6.41 11.06
C PRO A 5 -0.54 -4.91 10.96
N PHE A 6 -0.28 -4.24 12.07
CA PHE A 6 -0.16 -2.79 12.06
C PHE A 6 1.24 -2.36 11.64
N ALA A 7 1.29 -1.36 10.75
CA ALA A 7 2.57 -0.74 10.41
C ALA A 7 3.13 0.01 11.62
N GLN A 8 4.44 -0.03 11.75
CA GLN A 8 5.14 0.66 12.83
C GLN A 8 5.64 1.99 12.30
N THR A 9 4.87 3.05 12.48
CA THR A 9 5.20 4.36 11.92
C THR A 9 5.81 5.25 12.99
N PRO A 10 6.65 6.21 12.58
CA PRO A 10 7.22 7.17 13.52
C PRO A 10 6.20 8.24 13.89
N GLU A 11 6.63 9.22 14.68
CA GLU A 11 5.79 10.37 14.96
C GLU A 11 5.48 11.12 13.67
N PRO A 12 4.24 11.57 13.50
CA PRO A 12 3.90 12.38 12.33
C PRO A 12 4.69 13.70 12.31
N PRO A 13 4.78 14.34 11.16
CA PRO A 13 4.04 14.02 9.94
C PRO A 13 4.72 12.96 9.09
N TYR A 14 3.92 12.24 8.35
CA TYR A 14 4.37 11.35 7.30
C TYR A 14 3.22 11.24 6.28
N TYR A 15 3.37 10.37 5.28
CA TYR A 15 2.41 10.32 4.20
C TYR A 15 1.82 8.92 4.08
N ALA A 16 0.58 8.86 3.63
CA ALA A 16 -0.12 7.60 3.38
C ALA A 16 -0.55 7.56 1.92
N VAL A 17 -0.27 6.44 1.27
CA VAL A 17 -0.81 6.15 -0.06
C VAL A 17 -1.89 5.10 0.15
N VAL A 18 -3.13 5.47 -0.15
CA VAL A 18 -4.28 4.59 0.04
C VAL A 18 -4.69 4.06 -1.31
N PHE A 19 -4.57 2.76 -1.49
CA PHE A 19 -4.88 2.08 -2.73
C PHE A 19 -6.11 1.20 -2.49
N SER A 20 -7.23 1.58 -3.08
CA SER A 20 -8.48 0.83 -3.00
C SER A 20 -8.73 0.21 -4.35
N ALA A 21 -8.97 -1.09 -4.39
CA ALA A 21 -9.05 -1.78 -5.68
C ALA A 21 -10.08 -2.90 -5.65
N GLN A 22 -10.75 -3.07 -6.77
CA GLN A 22 -11.63 -4.21 -7.01
C GLN A 22 -10.91 -5.14 -7.99
N ARG A 23 -10.64 -6.36 -7.53
CA ARG A 23 -9.94 -7.35 -8.35
C ARG A 23 -10.86 -7.92 -9.40
N ASN A 24 -10.31 -8.14 -10.61
CA ASN A 24 -11.03 -8.87 -11.65
C ASN A 24 -11.18 -10.33 -11.27
N GLU A 25 -12.18 -10.95 -11.86
CA GLU A 25 -12.28 -12.40 -11.81
C GLU A 25 -11.15 -13.02 -12.62
N GLY A 26 -10.86 -14.28 -12.33
CA GLY A 26 -9.86 -14.99 -13.08
C GLY A 26 -8.47 -14.91 -12.51
N ASN A 27 -8.16 -13.98 -11.71
CA ASN A 27 -7.02 -13.96 -10.81
C ASN A 27 -5.69 -14.53 -11.35
N GLN A 28 -5.44 -14.43 -12.64
CA GLN A 28 -4.25 -15.01 -13.24
C GLN A 28 -3.02 -14.21 -12.82
N GLY A 29 -2.20 -14.82 -11.94
CA GLY A 29 -0.98 -14.18 -11.48
C GLY A 29 -1.18 -13.03 -10.53
N TYR A 30 -2.41 -12.80 -10.07
CA TYR A 30 -2.69 -11.66 -9.22
C TYR A 30 -1.91 -11.70 -7.90
N GLU A 31 -1.91 -12.86 -7.24
CA GLU A 31 -1.29 -12.95 -5.92
C GLU A 31 0.22 -12.78 -6.01
N ALA A 32 0.82 -13.35 -7.05
CA ALA A 32 2.25 -13.17 -7.24
C ALA A 32 2.60 -11.71 -7.48
N MET A 33 1.80 -11.02 -8.29
CA MET A 33 2.04 -9.61 -8.56
C MET A 33 1.80 -8.76 -7.32
N ALA A 34 0.75 -9.04 -6.56
CA ALA A 34 0.47 -8.29 -5.34
C ALA A 34 1.61 -8.44 -4.33
N LYS A 35 2.14 -9.65 -4.21
CA LYS A 35 3.28 -9.89 -3.33
C LYS A 35 4.51 -9.13 -3.82
N ALA A 36 4.78 -9.16 -5.12
CA ALA A 36 5.93 -8.47 -5.68
C ALA A 36 5.83 -6.96 -5.46
N MET A 37 4.64 -6.40 -5.64
CA MET A 37 4.46 -4.97 -5.45
C MET A 37 4.58 -4.56 -3.99
N THR A 38 4.11 -5.40 -3.08
CA THR A 38 4.27 -5.14 -1.65
C THR A 38 5.74 -5.18 -1.27
N GLU A 39 6.46 -6.18 -1.76
CA GLU A 39 7.88 -6.28 -1.47
C GLU A 39 8.66 -5.11 -2.04
N LEU A 40 8.30 -4.67 -3.24
CA LEU A 40 8.93 -3.51 -3.84
C LEU A 40 8.69 -2.26 -3.00
N ALA A 41 7.47 -2.07 -2.53
CA ALA A 41 7.14 -0.92 -1.70
C ALA A 41 7.95 -0.92 -0.40
N LEU A 42 8.01 -2.08 0.26
CA LEU A 42 8.70 -2.17 1.54
C LEU A 42 10.20 -1.97 1.42
N LYS A 43 10.76 -2.19 0.23
CA LYS A 43 12.18 -1.99 -0.01
C LYS A 43 12.53 -0.57 -0.42
N GLN A 44 11.53 0.26 -0.73
CA GLN A 44 11.81 1.63 -1.14
C GLN A 44 12.39 2.43 0.01
N PRO A 45 13.44 3.21 -0.24
CA PRO A 45 13.90 4.15 0.78
C PRO A 45 12.75 5.08 1.17
N GLY A 46 12.58 5.27 2.45
CA GLY A 46 11.52 6.12 2.95
C GLY A 46 10.18 5.44 3.16
N CYS A 47 10.05 4.16 2.79
CA CYS A 47 8.83 3.42 3.12
C CYS A 47 8.85 3.03 4.58
N LEU A 48 7.78 3.36 5.28
CA LEU A 48 7.68 3.15 6.73
C LEU A 48 6.88 1.91 7.08
N GLY A 49 6.23 1.29 6.10
CA GLY A 49 5.44 0.10 6.34
C GLY A 49 4.16 0.14 5.54
N ALA A 50 3.37 -0.93 5.66
CA ALA A 50 2.13 -1.03 4.91
C ALA A 50 1.14 -1.90 5.68
N GLU A 51 -0.15 -1.66 5.39
CA GLU A 51 -1.25 -2.44 5.94
C GLU A 51 -2.21 -2.74 4.81
N SER A 52 -2.81 -3.94 4.82
CA SER A 52 -3.76 -4.23 3.77
C SER A 52 -4.83 -5.20 4.27
N ALA A 53 -6.00 -5.09 3.67
CA ALA A 53 -7.11 -5.98 3.95
C ALA A 53 -7.88 -6.21 2.66
N ARG A 54 -8.40 -7.41 2.49
CA ARG A 54 -9.11 -7.78 1.28
C ARG A 54 -10.31 -8.62 1.64
N GLY A 55 -11.45 -8.28 1.07
CA GLY A 55 -12.66 -9.05 1.23
C GLY A 55 -12.73 -10.21 0.25
N ALA A 56 -13.63 -11.15 0.56
CA ALA A 56 -13.84 -12.31 -0.30
C ALA A 56 -14.36 -11.92 -1.68
N ASP A 57 -14.99 -10.76 -1.79
CA ASP A 57 -15.52 -10.25 -3.07
C ASP A 57 -14.46 -9.63 -3.95
N GLY A 58 -13.20 -9.61 -3.50
CA GLY A 58 -12.10 -9.07 -4.28
C GLY A 58 -11.85 -7.59 -4.07
N PHE A 59 -12.67 -6.91 -3.27
CA PHE A 59 -12.39 -5.53 -2.92
C PHE A 59 -11.36 -5.49 -1.80
N GLY A 60 -10.34 -4.67 -1.97
CA GLY A 60 -9.30 -4.56 -0.97
C GLY A 60 -8.76 -3.15 -0.84
N VAL A 61 -8.13 -2.90 0.29
CA VAL A 61 -7.49 -1.61 0.57
C VAL A 61 -6.09 -1.89 1.09
N THR A 62 -5.12 -1.22 0.50
CA THR A 62 -3.73 -1.24 0.98
C THR A 62 -3.32 0.19 1.30
N VAL A 63 -2.75 0.38 2.46
CA VAL A 63 -2.22 1.68 2.85
C VAL A 63 -0.72 1.51 3.06
N ALA A 64 0.07 2.25 2.30
CA ALA A 64 1.52 2.25 2.46
C ALA A 64 1.94 3.61 2.99
N TYR A 65 2.86 3.61 3.95
CA TYR A 65 3.29 4.84 4.61
C TYR A 65 4.69 5.21 4.17
N PHE A 66 4.90 6.49 3.90
CA PHE A 66 6.17 6.99 3.39
C PHE A 66 6.60 8.23 4.16
N ALA A 67 7.91 8.38 4.30
CA ALA A 67 8.46 9.50 5.07
C ALA A 67 8.22 10.84 4.38
N ASP A 68 8.25 10.86 3.04
CA ASP A 68 8.10 12.10 2.29
C ASP A 68 7.58 11.83 0.90
N GLU A 69 7.30 12.92 0.16
CA GLU A 69 6.73 12.79 -1.16
C GLU A 69 7.74 12.30 -2.20
N ASP A 70 9.03 12.54 -1.97
CA ASP A 70 10.04 12.02 -2.89
C ASP A 70 10.06 10.49 -2.87
N ALA A 71 9.89 9.90 -1.69
CA ALA A 71 9.82 8.46 -1.57
C ALA A 71 8.60 7.91 -2.31
N ILE A 72 7.47 8.62 -2.25
CA ILE A 72 6.28 8.21 -2.98
C ILE A 72 6.51 8.29 -4.48
N ALA A 73 7.15 9.36 -4.95
CA ALA A 73 7.40 9.52 -6.38
C ALA A 73 8.31 8.39 -6.90
N ALA A 74 9.35 8.05 -6.15
CA ALA A 74 10.24 6.96 -6.54
C ALA A 74 9.50 5.63 -6.57
N TRP A 75 8.66 5.38 -5.58
CA TRP A 75 7.87 4.15 -5.54
C TRP A 75 6.91 4.07 -6.72
N LYS A 76 6.28 5.19 -7.07
CA LYS A 76 5.35 5.21 -8.19
C LYS A 76 6.04 4.90 -9.50
N GLN A 77 7.25 5.41 -9.71
CA GLN A 77 8.01 5.10 -10.91
C GLN A 77 8.34 3.63 -11.00
N ASN A 78 8.80 3.04 -9.89
CA ASN A 78 9.15 1.63 -9.87
C ASN A 78 7.93 0.75 -10.06
N THR A 79 6.81 1.13 -9.45
CA THR A 79 5.57 0.38 -9.58
C THR A 79 5.04 0.43 -11.01
N ALA A 80 5.10 1.59 -11.63
CA ALA A 80 4.66 1.72 -13.01
C ALA A 80 5.49 0.86 -13.94
N HIS A 81 6.81 0.83 -13.71
CA HIS A 81 7.69 0.01 -14.53
C HIS A 81 7.37 -1.48 -14.37
N LEU A 82 7.21 -1.93 -13.14
CA LEU A 82 6.86 -3.33 -12.87
C LEU A 82 5.50 -3.67 -13.48
N HIS A 83 4.54 -2.77 -13.35
CA HIS A 83 3.21 -2.97 -13.89
C HIS A 83 3.26 -3.09 -15.41
N ALA A 84 4.05 -2.25 -16.06
CA ALA A 84 4.18 -2.29 -17.51
C ALA A 84 4.75 -3.61 -18.00
N GLN A 85 5.64 -4.22 -17.23
CA GLN A 85 6.21 -5.51 -17.60
C GLN A 85 5.17 -6.62 -17.61
N HIS A 86 4.11 -6.49 -16.83
CA HIS A 86 3.12 -7.55 -16.69
C HIS A 86 1.78 -7.21 -17.32
N LEU A 87 1.56 -5.95 -17.65
CA LEU A 87 0.25 -5.48 -18.06
C LEU A 87 -0.29 -6.17 -19.32
N GLY A 88 0.60 -6.52 -20.22
CA GLY A 88 0.19 -7.19 -21.44
C GLY A 88 -0.33 -8.60 -21.24
N LYS A 89 -0.15 -9.17 -20.05
CA LYS A 89 -0.53 -10.55 -19.79
C LYS A 89 -1.89 -10.67 -19.11
N THR A 90 -2.19 -9.79 -18.18
CA THR A 90 -3.45 -9.84 -17.45
C THR A 90 -3.88 -8.45 -17.00
N ARG A 91 -5.18 -8.32 -16.82
CA ARG A 91 -5.75 -7.16 -16.14
C ARG A 91 -6.21 -7.63 -14.78
N TRP A 92 -5.56 -7.15 -13.73
CA TRP A 92 -5.87 -7.62 -12.39
C TRP A 92 -7.02 -6.88 -11.73
N TYR A 93 -7.20 -5.60 -12.09
CA TYR A 93 -8.18 -4.77 -11.40
C TYR A 93 -9.28 -4.33 -12.36
N ALA A 94 -10.52 -4.49 -11.92
CA ALA A 94 -11.65 -3.89 -12.62
C ALA A 94 -11.62 -2.37 -12.45
N HIS A 95 -11.21 -1.93 -11.27
CA HIS A 95 -11.13 -0.50 -10.96
C HIS A 95 -10.25 -0.30 -9.74
N TYR A 96 -9.58 0.83 -9.67
CA TYR A 96 -8.85 1.20 -8.47
C TYR A 96 -8.82 2.71 -8.31
N GLU A 97 -8.62 3.13 -7.05
CA GLU A 97 -8.43 4.53 -6.70
C GLU A 97 -7.17 4.64 -5.86
N LEU A 98 -6.35 5.61 -6.17
CA LEU A 98 -5.12 5.86 -5.43
C LEU A 98 -5.20 7.27 -4.84
N ARG A 99 -5.04 7.37 -3.53
CA ARG A 99 -5.10 8.64 -2.85
C ARG A 99 -3.86 8.82 -2.01
N ILE A 100 -3.33 10.03 -1.97
CA ILE A 100 -2.15 10.37 -1.18
C ILE A 100 -2.58 11.40 -0.15
N ALA A 101 -2.29 11.12 1.11
CA ALA A 101 -2.69 12.00 2.20
C ALA A 101 -1.52 12.21 3.14
N LYS A 102 -1.49 13.38 3.75
CA LYS A 102 -0.51 13.66 4.79
C LYS A 102 -1.11 13.30 6.14
N VAL A 103 -0.38 12.50 6.91
CA VAL A 103 -0.80 12.13 8.25
C VAL A 103 -0.20 13.15 9.20
N GLU A 104 -1.07 13.95 9.78
CA GLU A 104 -0.63 15.02 10.68
C GLU A 104 -0.69 14.61 12.14
N ARG A 105 -1.56 13.68 12.48
CA ARG A 105 -1.72 13.17 13.83
C ARG A 105 -2.02 11.67 13.76
N ALA A 106 -1.55 10.95 14.77
CA ALA A 106 -1.78 9.52 14.85
C ALA A 106 -1.85 9.13 16.33
N TYR A 107 -2.73 8.20 16.64
CA TYR A 107 -2.96 7.76 18.02
C TYR A 107 -3.05 6.25 18.04
N SER A 108 -2.60 5.66 19.12
CA SER A 108 -2.69 4.22 19.32
C SER A 108 -3.63 3.91 20.48
N GLY A 109 -4.41 2.87 20.35
CA GLY A 109 -5.36 2.49 21.41
C GLY A 109 -5.13 1.05 21.83
N PRO A 110 -5.84 0.63 22.87
CA PRO A 110 -6.82 1.40 23.68
C PRO A 110 -6.21 2.35 24.68
N GLU A 111 -4.91 2.31 24.91
CA GLU A 111 -4.25 3.10 25.94
C GLU A 111 -3.48 4.28 25.38
N GLY A 112 -3.64 4.57 24.10
CA GLY A 112 -2.94 5.67 23.49
C GLY A 112 -3.57 7.01 23.80
N ARG A 113 -2.93 8.07 23.25
CA ARG A 113 -3.43 9.42 23.41
C ARG A 113 -4.81 9.58 22.80
N LEU A 114 -5.63 10.37 23.47
CA LEU A 114 -6.89 10.77 22.87
C LEU A 114 -6.66 11.90 21.88
N PRO A 115 -7.49 11.97 20.84
CA PRO A 115 -7.38 13.05 19.85
C PRO A 115 -7.57 14.43 20.44
#